data_51c8e8c945ce11ae16bf943e52fc6718
#
_entry.id   51c8e8c945ce11ae16bf943e52fc6718
#
_cell.length_a   1.000
_cell.length_b   1.000
_cell.length_c   1.000
_cell.angle_alpha   90.00
_cell.angle_beta   90.00
_cell.angle_gamma   90.00
#
_symmetry.space_group_name_H-M   'P 1'
#
loop_
_entity.id
_entity.type
_entity.pdbx_description
1 polymer ?
#
loop_
_entity_poly.entity_id
_entity_poly.type
_entity_poly.pdbx_seq_one_letter_code
_entity_poly.pdbx_strand_id
1 'polypeptide(L)'
;MKLFRKFIGIFIVGWLALLASSSTVFADATIQKVIDQKYSQADYVIGSSLDEFQVEQTLSLLMYNEEKEKEWKTMNPSAYTSFTIDENGDHYASVKLQKQAKKAPISVHIVTPQNITEVTADMHRNALTTLGLEHAEITIASPTEASGLSVLAAVSYSLEQNGSTISDENKTFAQEELSLLATIYKESARKKGFHEDKLNVAVIDLKIAALTGSNQDKKLEKKDFQKLVKKILETYQLEGAITDEQTKQLVDFASKLSNSQLSSDKNLVKSLKALKQDIIEKAGDSFNTIDTKFDTETLLKDTNNIPLYPMIGLGVLVLLGIGLMVYHVHRHQIKKK
;
A
#
# COMPACT_ATOMS: atom_id res chain seq x y z
N MET A 1 -7.38 -71.68 -24.47
CA MET A 1 -7.70 -70.98 -23.22
C MET A 1 -6.53 -70.17 -22.64
N LYS A 2 -5.35 -70.12 -23.22
CA LYS A 2 -4.20 -69.31 -22.72
C LYS A 2 -3.95 -67.96 -23.46
N LEU A 3 -4.62 -67.74 -24.60
CA LEU A 3 -4.47 -66.47 -25.35
C LEU A 3 -5.47 -65.37 -24.88
N PHE A 4 -6.59 -65.76 -24.29
CA PHE A 4 -7.58 -64.77 -23.85
C PHE A 4 -7.22 -64.02 -22.55
N ARG A 5 -6.30 -64.55 -21.79
CA ARG A 5 -5.83 -63.91 -20.53
C ARG A 5 -4.80 -62.81 -20.71
N LYS A 6 -4.14 -62.72 -21.86
CA LYS A 6 -3.15 -61.67 -22.13
C LYS A 6 -3.74 -60.36 -22.68
N PHE A 7 -4.92 -60.41 -23.26
CA PHE A 7 -5.61 -59.24 -23.81
C PHE A 7 -6.38 -58.43 -22.77
N ILE A 8 -6.79 -59.04 -21.66
CA ILE A 8 -7.54 -58.33 -20.59
C ILE A 8 -6.57 -57.48 -19.74
N GLY A 9 -5.32 -57.91 -19.58
CA GLY A 9 -4.30 -57.15 -18.83
C GLY A 9 -3.85 -55.84 -19.48
N ILE A 10 -3.89 -55.76 -20.80
CA ILE A 10 -3.44 -54.56 -21.55
C ILE A 10 -4.55 -53.47 -21.59
N PHE A 11 -5.83 -53.89 -21.55
CA PHE A 11 -6.94 -52.93 -21.56
C PHE A 11 -7.16 -52.24 -20.20
N ILE A 12 -6.82 -52.89 -19.08
CA ILE A 12 -6.98 -52.33 -17.74
C ILE A 12 -5.84 -51.30 -17.43
N VAL A 13 -4.63 -51.53 -17.93
CA VAL A 13 -3.51 -50.58 -17.76
C VAL A 13 -3.70 -49.35 -18.65
N GLY A 14 -4.31 -49.47 -19.83
CA GLY A 14 -4.63 -48.32 -20.69
C GLY A 14 -5.75 -47.42 -20.14
N TRP A 15 -6.67 -47.94 -19.36
CA TRP A 15 -7.76 -47.13 -18.77
C TRP A 15 -7.36 -46.45 -17.47
N LEU A 16 -6.39 -46.99 -16.72
CA LEU A 16 -5.85 -46.30 -15.51
C LEU A 16 -4.89 -45.17 -15.86
N ALA A 17 -4.31 -45.13 -17.06
CA ALA A 17 -3.44 -44.04 -17.52
C ALA A 17 -4.23 -42.83 -18.05
N LEU A 18 -5.53 -42.95 -18.32
CA LEU A 18 -6.40 -41.85 -18.79
C LEU A 18 -7.14 -41.13 -17.66
N LEU A 19 -7.01 -41.58 -16.40
CA LEU A 19 -7.61 -40.92 -15.23
C LEU A 19 -6.61 -40.04 -14.45
N ALA A 20 -5.36 -39.93 -14.90
CA ALA A 20 -4.33 -39.14 -14.22
C ALA A 20 -3.84 -38.02 -15.11
N SER A 21 -4.70 -37.10 -15.52
CA SER A 21 -4.26 -35.74 -15.92
C SER A 21 -5.45 -34.86 -16.30
N SER A 22 -6.30 -34.59 -15.36
CA SER A 22 -7.03 -33.33 -15.35
C SER A 22 -6.77 -32.63 -14.01
N SER A 23 -5.49 -32.42 -13.70
CA SER A 23 -5.12 -31.23 -12.94
C SER A 23 -5.50 -30.09 -13.84
N THR A 24 -6.71 -29.59 -13.75
CA THR A 24 -7.00 -28.23 -14.15
C THR A 24 -6.10 -27.38 -13.28
N VAL A 25 -4.93 -27.05 -13.79
CA VAL A 25 -4.17 -25.90 -13.34
C VAL A 25 -5.13 -24.75 -13.59
N PHE A 26 -5.92 -24.39 -12.59
CA PHE A 26 -6.51 -23.07 -12.54
C PHE A 26 -5.30 -22.17 -12.50
N ALA A 27 -4.92 -21.63 -13.66
CA ALA A 27 -3.97 -20.53 -13.71
C ALA A 27 -4.61 -19.48 -12.82
N ASP A 28 -3.97 -19.18 -11.68
CA ASP A 28 -4.37 -18.14 -10.76
C ASP A 28 -4.63 -16.87 -11.59
N ALA A 29 -5.91 -16.48 -11.66
CA ALA A 29 -6.26 -15.32 -12.47
C ALA A 29 -5.70 -14.11 -11.72
N THR A 30 -4.71 -13.43 -12.27
CA THR A 30 -4.19 -12.20 -11.70
C THR A 30 -5.35 -11.24 -11.43
N ILE A 31 -5.26 -10.44 -10.37
CA ILE A 31 -6.27 -9.44 -10.00
C ILE A 31 -6.69 -8.62 -11.21
N GLN A 32 -5.73 -8.12 -12.01
CA GLN A 32 -6.02 -7.31 -13.18
C GLN A 32 -6.83 -8.07 -14.26
N LYS A 33 -6.56 -9.36 -14.45
CA LYS A 33 -7.34 -10.19 -15.38
C LYS A 33 -8.80 -10.32 -14.93
N VAL A 34 -9.05 -10.46 -13.64
CA VAL A 34 -10.41 -10.49 -13.08
C VAL A 34 -11.12 -9.15 -13.30
N ILE A 35 -10.45 -8.03 -13.02
CA ILE A 35 -10.99 -6.69 -13.27
C ILE A 35 -11.35 -6.54 -14.74
N ASP A 36 -10.46 -6.88 -15.65
CA ASP A 36 -10.67 -6.73 -17.09
C ASP A 36 -11.84 -7.55 -17.62
N GLN A 37 -12.13 -8.70 -17.02
CA GLN A 37 -13.14 -9.65 -17.45
C GLN A 37 -14.50 -9.47 -16.75
N LYS A 38 -14.52 -9.09 -15.47
CA LYS A 38 -15.72 -9.16 -14.62
C LYS A 38 -16.31 -7.81 -14.24
N TYR A 39 -15.55 -6.72 -14.38
CA TYR A 39 -15.94 -5.37 -13.91
C TYR A 39 -16.34 -4.43 -15.06
N SER A 40 -16.89 -4.98 -16.15
CA SER A 40 -17.57 -4.19 -17.18
C SER A 40 -18.82 -3.50 -16.64
N GLN A 41 -19.53 -4.14 -15.72
CA GLN A 41 -20.48 -3.52 -14.81
C GLN A 41 -19.79 -3.33 -13.47
N ALA A 42 -20.10 -2.25 -12.77
CA ALA A 42 -19.56 -1.99 -11.46
C ALA A 42 -19.99 -3.04 -10.43
N ASP A 43 -19.13 -3.29 -9.44
CA ASP A 43 -19.43 -4.09 -8.26
C ASP A 43 -19.48 -3.16 -7.04
N TYR A 44 -20.49 -3.36 -6.18
CA TYR A 44 -20.75 -2.49 -5.05
C TYR A 44 -20.63 -3.30 -3.76
N VAL A 45 -19.77 -2.83 -2.85
CA VAL A 45 -19.66 -3.37 -1.49
C VAL A 45 -20.05 -2.29 -0.51
N ILE A 46 -21.17 -2.49 0.17
CA ILE A 46 -21.77 -1.55 1.08
C ILE A 46 -21.34 -1.88 2.51
N GLY A 47 -21.09 -0.85 3.31
CA GLY A 47 -20.68 -0.99 4.69
C GLY A 47 -21.69 -1.79 5.51
N SER A 48 -21.22 -2.84 6.18
CA SER A 48 -22.09 -3.76 6.93
C SER A 48 -22.62 -3.21 8.25
N SER A 49 -22.09 -2.10 8.72
CA SER A 49 -22.54 -1.40 9.95
C SER A 49 -23.52 -0.26 9.67
N LEU A 50 -23.92 -0.06 8.41
CA LEU A 50 -24.90 0.93 8.01
C LEU A 50 -26.32 0.44 8.30
N ASP A 51 -27.17 1.35 8.80
CA ASP A 51 -28.61 1.11 8.87
C ASP A 51 -29.28 1.27 7.49
N GLU A 52 -30.55 0.93 7.38
CA GLU A 52 -31.29 0.93 6.12
C GLU A 52 -31.30 2.31 5.43
N PHE A 53 -31.49 3.38 6.19
CA PHE A 53 -31.47 4.75 5.66
C PHE A 53 -30.07 5.15 5.17
N GLN A 54 -29.03 4.77 5.91
CA GLN A 54 -27.64 5.02 5.53
C GLN A 54 -27.24 4.21 4.29
N VAL A 55 -27.75 2.98 4.13
CA VAL A 55 -27.55 2.18 2.92
C VAL A 55 -28.14 2.88 1.70
N GLU A 56 -29.42 3.35 1.77
CA GLU A 56 -30.05 4.08 0.67
C GLU A 56 -29.28 5.36 0.31
N GLN A 57 -28.86 6.12 1.32
CA GLN A 57 -28.02 7.31 1.12
C GLN A 57 -26.71 6.97 0.43
N THR A 58 -26.05 5.90 0.85
CA THR A 58 -24.77 5.44 0.29
C THR A 58 -24.92 4.97 -1.15
N LEU A 59 -25.96 4.22 -1.47
CA LEU A 59 -26.26 3.79 -2.84
C LEU A 59 -26.48 5.00 -3.77
N SER A 60 -27.18 6.03 -3.29
CA SER A 60 -27.35 7.29 -4.02
C SER A 60 -26.00 8.00 -4.25
N LEU A 61 -25.14 8.09 -3.22
CA LEU A 61 -23.80 8.69 -3.33
C LEU A 61 -22.89 7.94 -4.34
N LEU A 62 -23.01 6.63 -4.39
CA LEU A 62 -22.26 5.77 -5.34
C LEU A 62 -22.92 5.71 -6.73
N MET A 63 -24.03 6.42 -6.95
CA MET A 63 -24.81 6.44 -8.20
C MET A 63 -25.29 5.05 -8.62
N TYR A 64 -25.70 4.23 -7.65
CA TYR A 64 -26.23 2.89 -7.91
C TYR A 64 -27.56 2.97 -8.67
N ASN A 65 -27.72 2.12 -9.67
CA ASN A 65 -28.95 1.99 -10.44
C ASN A 65 -29.35 0.52 -10.54
N GLU A 66 -30.39 0.14 -9.80
CA GLU A 66 -30.89 -1.22 -9.67
C GLU A 66 -31.24 -1.87 -11.02
N GLU A 67 -31.73 -1.10 -11.99
CA GLU A 67 -32.11 -1.62 -13.31
C GLU A 67 -30.89 -1.97 -14.19
N LYS A 68 -29.72 -1.40 -13.92
CA LYS A 68 -28.54 -1.45 -14.81
C LYS A 68 -27.35 -2.15 -14.20
N GLU A 69 -27.27 -2.17 -12.87
CA GLU A 69 -26.09 -2.65 -12.16
C GLU A 69 -26.33 -4.01 -11.52
N LYS A 70 -25.28 -4.69 -11.12
CA LYS A 70 -25.36 -5.90 -10.31
C LYS A 70 -25.88 -5.55 -8.93
N GLU A 71 -26.54 -6.50 -8.29
CA GLU A 71 -26.93 -6.39 -6.88
C GLU A 71 -25.71 -6.10 -6.00
N TRP A 72 -25.87 -5.12 -5.11
CA TRP A 72 -24.84 -4.77 -4.15
C TRP A 72 -24.70 -5.83 -3.05
N LYS A 73 -23.56 -5.85 -2.36
CA LYS A 73 -23.19 -6.85 -1.35
C LYS A 73 -22.70 -6.16 -0.08
N THR A 74 -22.74 -6.90 1.02
CA THR A 74 -22.05 -6.55 2.25
C THR A 74 -20.94 -7.54 2.54
N MET A 75 -19.84 -7.08 3.09
CA MET A 75 -18.74 -7.91 3.55
C MET A 75 -18.96 -8.29 5.01
N ASN A 76 -18.62 -9.52 5.39
CA ASN A 76 -18.46 -9.86 6.81
C ASN A 76 -17.05 -9.44 7.27
N PRO A 77 -16.90 -8.39 8.10
CA PRO A 77 -15.59 -7.91 8.53
C PRO A 77 -14.76 -8.97 9.26
N SER A 78 -15.40 -9.87 10.00
CA SER A 78 -14.73 -10.95 10.75
C SER A 78 -13.98 -11.94 9.85
N ALA A 79 -14.30 -12.00 8.56
CA ALA A 79 -13.59 -12.84 7.59
C ALA A 79 -12.31 -12.17 7.05
N TYR A 80 -12.10 -10.88 7.33
CA TYR A 80 -11.01 -10.07 6.80
C TYR A 80 -10.05 -9.57 7.89
N THR A 81 -9.61 -10.49 8.75
CA THR A 81 -8.75 -10.20 9.92
C THR A 81 -7.37 -9.65 9.57
N SER A 82 -6.93 -9.80 8.31
CA SER A 82 -5.68 -9.20 7.82
C SER A 82 -5.78 -7.69 7.62
N PHE A 83 -7.00 -7.13 7.68
CA PHE A 83 -7.25 -5.71 7.46
C PHE A 83 -7.72 -5.04 8.74
N THR A 84 -7.33 -3.77 8.88
CA THR A 84 -7.90 -2.90 9.90
C THR A 84 -9.29 -2.47 9.46
N ILE A 85 -10.27 -2.73 10.32
CA ILE A 85 -11.60 -2.16 10.24
C ILE A 85 -11.62 -0.96 11.19
N ASP A 86 -12.60 -0.07 11.11
CA ASP A 86 -12.68 1.11 11.97
C ASP A 86 -12.60 0.76 13.47
N GLU A 87 -12.24 1.73 14.32
CA GLU A 87 -11.81 1.53 15.73
C GLU A 87 -12.72 0.64 16.57
N ASN A 88 -14.03 0.63 16.29
CA ASN A 88 -15.01 -0.20 17.00
C ASN A 88 -15.32 -1.53 16.30
N GLY A 89 -14.58 -1.86 15.23
CA GLY A 89 -14.91 -2.98 14.35
C GLY A 89 -16.05 -2.67 13.38
N ASP A 90 -16.47 -1.41 13.30
CA ASP A 90 -17.52 -0.95 12.40
C ASP A 90 -16.98 -0.85 10.95
N HIS A 91 -17.88 -1.09 9.99
CA HIS A 91 -17.58 -1.00 8.58
C HIS A 91 -18.61 -0.08 7.92
N TYR A 92 -18.30 1.23 7.87
CA TYR A 92 -19.17 2.26 7.28
C TYR A 92 -18.75 2.65 5.86
N ALA A 93 -17.45 2.62 5.55
CA ALA A 93 -16.98 2.95 4.22
C ALA A 93 -17.45 1.93 3.19
N SER A 94 -18.01 2.43 2.09
CA SER A 94 -18.56 1.63 1.00
C SER A 94 -17.81 1.92 -0.28
N VAL A 95 -17.72 0.94 -1.17
CA VAL A 95 -16.96 1.05 -2.41
C VAL A 95 -17.79 0.65 -3.62
N LYS A 96 -17.57 1.38 -4.72
CA LYS A 96 -17.91 0.99 -6.07
C LYS A 96 -16.62 0.71 -6.81
N LEU A 97 -16.44 -0.50 -7.32
CA LEU A 97 -15.28 -0.92 -8.09
C LEU A 97 -15.69 -1.22 -9.53
N GLN A 98 -15.02 -0.60 -10.47
CA GLN A 98 -15.26 -0.82 -11.89
C GLN A 98 -13.98 -0.80 -12.71
N LYS A 99 -14.03 -1.39 -13.91
CA LYS A 99 -12.95 -1.34 -14.88
C LYS A 99 -12.80 0.07 -15.41
N GLN A 100 -11.57 0.58 -15.49
CA GLN A 100 -11.30 1.82 -16.19
C GLN A 100 -11.47 1.69 -17.70
N ALA A 101 -12.00 2.77 -18.33
CA ALA A 101 -12.14 2.84 -19.79
C ALA A 101 -10.77 2.89 -20.50
N LYS A 102 -9.74 3.44 -19.86
CA LYS A 102 -8.36 3.53 -20.36
C LYS A 102 -7.41 2.82 -19.40
N LYS A 103 -6.33 2.25 -19.92
CA LYS A 103 -5.23 1.71 -19.10
C LYS A 103 -4.42 2.88 -18.52
N ALA A 104 -4.90 3.42 -17.43
CA ALA A 104 -4.25 4.42 -16.59
C ALA A 104 -4.01 3.83 -15.19
N PRO A 105 -3.14 4.38 -14.37
CA PRO A 105 -3.03 3.97 -12.96
C PRO A 105 -4.38 4.03 -12.24
N ILE A 106 -4.50 3.30 -11.14
CA ILE A 106 -5.73 3.26 -10.34
C ILE A 106 -6.25 4.67 -10.08
N SER A 107 -7.55 4.88 -10.29
CA SER A 107 -8.26 6.09 -9.93
C SER A 107 -9.11 5.85 -8.69
N VAL A 108 -9.01 6.74 -7.70
CA VAL A 108 -9.82 6.70 -6.48
C VAL A 108 -10.53 8.03 -6.32
N HIS A 109 -11.85 7.98 -6.14
CA HIS A 109 -12.72 9.12 -5.92
C HIS A 109 -13.43 8.97 -4.56
N ILE A 110 -13.10 9.83 -3.61
CA ILE A 110 -13.81 9.89 -2.32
C ILE A 110 -14.92 10.94 -2.47
N VAL A 111 -16.17 10.50 -2.56
CA VAL A 111 -17.31 11.39 -2.78
C VAL A 111 -17.81 12.05 -1.49
N THR A 112 -17.38 11.56 -0.34
CA THR A 112 -17.66 12.11 0.98
C THR A 112 -16.37 12.40 1.76
N PRO A 113 -15.48 13.29 1.27
CA PRO A 113 -14.16 13.51 1.88
C PRO A 113 -14.26 14.07 3.32
N GLN A 114 -15.36 14.73 3.69
CA GLN A 114 -15.61 15.20 5.05
C GLN A 114 -15.88 14.05 6.05
N ASN A 115 -16.27 12.89 5.56
CA ASN A 115 -16.56 11.71 6.38
C ASN A 115 -15.43 10.68 6.36
N ILE A 116 -14.53 10.71 5.35
CA ILE A 116 -13.34 9.84 5.32
C ILE A 116 -12.17 10.67 5.83
N THR A 117 -11.80 10.48 7.10
CA THR A 117 -11.00 11.47 7.84
C THR A 117 -9.52 11.13 7.98
N GLU A 118 -9.11 9.86 7.80
CA GLU A 118 -7.73 9.42 8.07
C GLU A 118 -6.95 9.03 6.82
N VAL A 119 -7.62 8.70 5.72
CA VAL A 119 -7.00 8.20 4.49
C VAL A 119 -7.41 9.02 3.27
N THR A 120 -6.43 9.47 2.49
CA THR A 120 -6.69 10.22 1.26
C THR A 120 -6.81 9.29 0.04
N ALA A 121 -7.24 9.86 -1.10
CA ALA A 121 -7.37 9.10 -2.34
C ALA A 121 -6.02 8.50 -2.78
N ASP A 122 -4.92 9.24 -2.68
CA ASP A 122 -3.60 8.77 -3.10
C ASP A 122 -3.00 7.73 -2.14
N MET A 123 -3.32 7.77 -0.85
CA MET A 123 -2.98 6.70 0.08
C MET A 123 -3.68 5.39 -0.28
N HIS A 124 -4.98 5.45 -0.62
CA HIS A 124 -5.70 4.27 -1.13
C HIS A 124 -5.07 3.76 -2.43
N ARG A 125 -4.75 4.64 -3.39
CA ARG A 125 -4.10 4.25 -4.66
C ARG A 125 -2.78 3.53 -4.41
N ASN A 126 -1.99 4.02 -3.48
CA ASN A 126 -0.72 3.45 -3.07
C ASN A 126 -0.88 2.01 -2.55
N ALA A 127 -1.76 1.83 -1.56
CA ALA A 127 -2.01 0.55 -0.94
C ALA A 127 -2.69 -0.45 -1.88
N LEU A 128 -3.64 0.01 -2.71
CA LEU A 128 -4.30 -0.83 -3.72
C LEU A 128 -3.32 -1.31 -4.80
N THR A 129 -2.31 -0.49 -5.15
CA THR A 129 -1.23 -0.93 -6.04
C THR A 129 -0.39 -2.04 -5.39
N THR A 130 -0.08 -1.93 -4.09
CA THR A 130 0.60 -2.98 -3.32
C THR A 130 -0.27 -4.24 -3.19
N LEU A 131 -1.59 -4.10 -3.09
CA LEU A 131 -2.53 -5.21 -3.10
C LEU A 131 -2.47 -6.00 -4.43
N GLY A 132 -2.04 -5.37 -5.53
CA GLY A 132 -1.86 -5.98 -6.85
C GLY A 132 -2.80 -5.45 -7.94
N LEU A 133 -3.50 -4.33 -7.72
CA LEU A 133 -4.29 -3.67 -8.76
C LEU A 133 -3.36 -2.83 -9.65
N GLU A 134 -3.58 -2.91 -10.97
CA GLU A 134 -2.85 -2.09 -11.94
C GLU A 134 -3.73 -0.95 -12.48
N HIS A 135 -4.98 -1.27 -12.86
CA HIS A 135 -5.93 -0.37 -13.51
C HIS A 135 -7.33 -0.62 -12.97
N ALA A 136 -7.89 0.33 -12.28
CA ALA A 136 -9.26 0.26 -11.78
C ALA A 136 -9.77 1.66 -11.45
N GLU A 137 -11.08 1.83 -11.44
CA GLU A 137 -11.74 3.00 -10.89
C GLU A 137 -12.49 2.59 -9.63
N ILE A 138 -12.18 3.24 -8.52
CA ILE A 138 -12.79 3.00 -7.21
C ILE A 138 -13.44 4.30 -6.75
N THR A 139 -14.73 4.24 -6.44
CA THR A 139 -15.45 5.32 -5.78
C THR A 139 -15.73 4.91 -4.34
N ILE A 140 -15.42 5.78 -3.39
CA ILE A 140 -15.56 5.56 -1.95
C ILE A 140 -16.60 6.54 -1.40
N ALA A 141 -17.53 6.04 -0.60
CA ALA A 141 -18.51 6.83 0.10
C ALA A 141 -18.73 6.32 1.53
N SER A 142 -19.00 7.23 2.45
CA SER A 142 -19.53 6.91 3.75
C SER A 142 -20.56 7.98 4.16
N PRO A 143 -21.74 7.61 4.62
CA PRO A 143 -22.75 8.58 5.07
C PRO A 143 -22.43 9.16 6.44
N THR A 144 -21.52 8.53 7.17
CA THR A 144 -21.05 8.92 8.50
C THR A 144 -19.52 8.92 8.56
N GLU A 145 -18.96 9.41 9.66
CA GLU A 145 -17.50 9.42 9.85
C GLU A 145 -16.93 8.00 9.85
N ALA A 146 -15.84 7.81 9.11
CA ALA A 146 -15.09 6.56 8.97
C ALA A 146 -13.61 6.88 8.74
N SER A 147 -12.72 6.00 9.17
CA SER A 147 -11.28 6.17 8.93
C SER A 147 -10.92 6.06 7.45
N GLY A 148 -11.61 5.19 6.72
CA GLY A 148 -11.29 4.77 5.35
C GLY A 148 -10.37 3.55 5.28
N LEU A 149 -9.86 3.05 6.39
CA LEU A 149 -8.96 1.87 6.42
C LEU A 149 -9.64 0.59 5.94
N SER A 150 -10.95 0.45 6.17
CA SER A 150 -11.74 -0.72 5.77
C SER A 150 -11.95 -0.86 4.25
N VAL A 151 -11.63 0.16 3.48
CA VAL A 151 -11.74 0.15 2.00
C VAL A 151 -10.94 -0.99 1.36
N LEU A 152 -9.73 -1.29 1.87
CA LEU A 152 -8.93 -2.41 1.36
C LEU A 152 -9.62 -3.75 1.53
N ALA A 153 -10.28 -3.95 2.68
CA ALA A 153 -11.04 -5.17 2.93
C ALA A 153 -12.24 -5.29 1.96
N ALA A 154 -12.98 -4.20 1.75
CA ALA A 154 -14.12 -4.18 0.83
C ALA A 154 -13.70 -4.45 -0.63
N VAL A 155 -12.59 -3.85 -1.09
CA VAL A 155 -12.05 -4.12 -2.43
C VAL A 155 -11.57 -5.56 -2.55
N SER A 156 -10.88 -6.09 -1.54
CA SER A 156 -10.42 -7.48 -1.51
C SER A 156 -11.60 -8.44 -1.57
N TYR A 157 -12.65 -8.19 -0.80
CA TYR A 157 -13.89 -8.96 -0.82
C TYR A 157 -14.52 -8.97 -2.22
N SER A 158 -14.67 -7.81 -2.84
CA SER A 158 -15.21 -7.71 -4.20
C SER A 158 -14.40 -8.58 -5.18
N LEU A 159 -13.07 -8.45 -5.17
CA LEU A 159 -12.18 -9.18 -6.07
C LEU A 159 -12.26 -10.70 -5.87
N GLU A 160 -12.27 -11.17 -4.62
CA GLU A 160 -12.34 -12.60 -4.29
C GLU A 160 -13.69 -13.18 -4.65
N GLN A 161 -14.79 -12.46 -4.43
CA GLN A 161 -16.14 -12.89 -4.87
C GLN A 161 -16.26 -12.99 -6.40
N ASN A 162 -15.45 -12.27 -7.14
CA ASN A 162 -15.38 -12.35 -8.60
C ASN A 162 -14.30 -13.32 -9.12
N GLY A 163 -13.65 -14.09 -8.22
CA GLY A 163 -12.75 -15.21 -8.57
C GLY A 163 -11.28 -14.81 -8.66
N SER A 164 -10.87 -13.70 -8.04
CA SER A 164 -9.45 -13.38 -7.85
C SER A 164 -8.90 -14.11 -6.63
N THR A 165 -7.63 -14.47 -6.68
CA THR A 165 -6.86 -14.90 -5.51
C THR A 165 -5.87 -13.80 -5.15
N ILE A 166 -5.98 -13.29 -3.93
CA ILE A 166 -5.08 -12.26 -3.38
C ILE A 166 -4.21 -12.93 -2.32
N SER A 167 -2.90 -12.88 -2.46
CA SER A 167 -2.01 -13.47 -1.48
C SER A 167 -2.14 -12.77 -0.12
N ASP A 168 -1.98 -13.50 0.96
CA ASP A 168 -1.99 -12.92 2.31
C ASP A 168 -0.86 -11.91 2.51
N GLU A 169 0.23 -12.09 1.78
CA GLU A 169 1.36 -11.16 1.80
C GLU A 169 0.99 -9.82 1.16
N ASN A 170 0.33 -9.81 -0.02
CA ASN A 170 -0.19 -8.58 -0.62
C ASN A 170 -1.17 -7.85 0.31
N LYS A 171 -2.10 -8.60 0.92
CA LYS A 171 -3.06 -8.05 1.90
C LYS A 171 -2.35 -7.39 3.08
N THR A 172 -1.37 -8.11 3.66
CA THR A 172 -0.61 -7.64 4.82
C THR A 172 0.17 -6.37 4.51
N PHE A 173 0.93 -6.34 3.41
CA PHE A 173 1.72 -5.17 3.03
C PHE A 173 0.85 -3.98 2.64
N ALA A 174 -0.24 -4.20 1.90
CA ALA A 174 -1.17 -3.12 1.56
C ALA A 174 -1.80 -2.49 2.81
N GLN A 175 -2.19 -3.30 3.80
CA GLN A 175 -2.74 -2.81 5.05
C GLN A 175 -1.70 -2.13 5.93
N GLU A 176 -0.49 -2.71 6.06
CA GLU A 176 0.60 -2.09 6.83
C GLU A 176 0.97 -0.72 6.24
N GLU A 177 1.04 -0.63 4.91
CA GLU A 177 1.28 0.62 4.20
C GLU A 177 0.19 1.66 4.45
N LEU A 178 -1.08 1.28 4.28
CA LEU A 178 -2.20 2.21 4.45
C LEU A 178 -2.27 2.74 5.88
N SER A 179 -2.10 1.87 6.88
CA SER A 179 -2.09 2.25 8.29
C SER A 179 -0.92 3.16 8.63
N LEU A 180 0.26 2.89 8.07
CA LEU A 180 1.45 3.73 8.27
C LEU A 180 1.25 5.13 7.66
N LEU A 181 0.74 5.20 6.42
CA LEU A 181 0.44 6.47 5.76
C LEU A 181 -0.62 7.26 6.53
N ALA A 182 -1.70 6.61 6.99
CA ALA A 182 -2.75 7.24 7.79
C ALA A 182 -2.20 7.80 9.10
N THR A 183 -1.37 7.04 9.82
CA THR A 183 -0.73 7.48 11.07
C THR A 183 0.16 8.70 10.84
N ILE A 184 1.01 8.66 9.81
CA ILE A 184 1.89 9.79 9.47
C ILE A 184 1.05 11.02 9.11
N TYR A 185 0.02 10.86 8.29
CA TYR A 185 -0.86 11.94 7.88
C TYR A 185 -1.57 12.58 9.07
N LYS A 186 -2.21 11.78 9.91
CA LYS A 186 -2.93 12.23 11.12
C LYS A 186 -2.04 13.11 12.02
N GLU A 187 -0.79 12.72 12.20
CA GLU A 187 0.15 13.41 13.08
C GLU A 187 0.89 14.59 12.41
N SER A 188 0.98 14.59 11.09
CA SER A 188 1.86 15.52 10.36
C SER A 188 1.11 16.51 9.44
N ALA A 189 -0.16 16.29 9.11
CA ALA A 189 -0.91 17.10 8.15
C ALA A 189 -0.93 18.61 8.48
N ARG A 190 -0.83 18.97 9.76
CA ARG A 190 -0.81 20.38 10.22
C ARG A 190 0.60 20.95 10.41
N LYS A 191 1.64 20.14 10.21
CA LYS A 191 3.03 20.62 10.38
C LYS A 191 3.46 21.43 9.16
N LYS A 192 4.24 22.49 9.40
CA LYS A 192 4.79 23.33 8.33
C LYS A 192 5.67 22.48 7.41
N GLY A 193 5.45 22.58 6.10
CA GLY A 193 6.23 21.88 5.08
C GLY A 193 5.74 20.46 4.78
N PHE A 194 4.75 19.95 5.51
CA PHE A 194 4.12 18.68 5.15
C PHE A 194 3.21 18.84 3.93
N HIS A 195 3.31 17.91 3.00
CA HIS A 195 2.42 17.76 1.85
C HIS A 195 2.14 16.27 1.65
N GLU A 196 0.88 15.89 1.57
CA GLU A 196 0.47 14.50 1.43
C GLU A 196 0.97 13.85 0.13
N ASP A 197 0.94 14.60 -0.98
CA ASP A 197 1.44 14.11 -2.28
C ASP A 197 2.92 13.74 -2.19
N LYS A 198 3.72 14.57 -1.50
CA LYS A 198 5.15 14.31 -1.27
C LYS A 198 5.36 13.05 -0.43
N LEU A 199 4.54 12.83 0.60
CA LEU A 199 4.58 11.61 1.40
C LEU A 199 4.25 10.39 0.54
N ASN A 200 3.18 10.45 -0.26
CA ASN A 200 2.77 9.35 -1.13
C ASN A 200 3.87 8.99 -2.13
N VAL A 201 4.47 10.00 -2.79
CA VAL A 201 5.57 9.77 -3.74
C VAL A 201 6.84 9.27 -3.04
N ALA A 202 7.16 9.78 -1.85
CA ALA A 202 8.29 9.30 -1.04
C ALA A 202 8.16 7.81 -0.68
N VAL A 203 6.95 7.37 -0.28
CA VAL A 203 6.68 5.96 0.02
C VAL A 203 6.71 5.09 -1.25
N ILE A 204 6.26 5.60 -2.40
CA ILE A 204 6.41 4.89 -3.67
C ILE A 204 7.89 4.69 -4.00
N ASP A 205 8.73 5.71 -3.88
CA ASP A 205 10.17 5.57 -4.13
C ASP A 205 10.83 4.60 -3.17
N LEU A 206 10.43 4.63 -1.90
CA LEU A 206 10.90 3.68 -0.90
C LEU A 206 10.54 2.23 -1.27
N LYS A 207 9.31 2.00 -1.73
CA LYS A 207 8.87 0.68 -2.22
C LYS A 207 9.65 0.23 -3.44
N ILE A 208 9.80 1.11 -4.44
CA ILE A 208 10.57 0.79 -5.65
C ILE A 208 12.01 0.41 -5.26
N ALA A 209 12.65 1.17 -4.36
CA ALA A 209 13.98 0.86 -3.90
C ALA A 209 14.07 -0.47 -3.14
N ALA A 210 13.10 -0.76 -2.27
CA ALA A 210 13.04 -2.02 -1.54
C ALA A 210 12.88 -3.23 -2.48
N LEU A 211 12.00 -3.11 -3.49
CA LEU A 211 11.71 -4.17 -4.46
C LEU A 211 12.87 -4.39 -5.46
N THR A 212 13.56 -3.32 -5.88
CA THR A 212 14.65 -3.41 -6.84
C THR A 212 15.99 -3.72 -6.19
N GLY A 213 16.22 -3.25 -4.96
CA GLY A 213 17.46 -3.49 -4.21
C GLY A 213 17.68 -4.94 -3.82
N SER A 214 16.60 -5.72 -3.68
CA SER A 214 16.70 -7.16 -3.40
C SER A 214 17.27 -7.98 -4.56
N ASN A 215 17.24 -7.46 -5.78
CA ASN A 215 17.74 -8.11 -7.00
C ASN A 215 19.22 -7.79 -7.31
N GLN A 216 19.93 -7.07 -6.42
CA GLN A 216 21.35 -6.75 -6.58
C GLN A 216 22.22 -7.85 -5.96
N ASP A 217 23.48 -7.94 -6.40
CA ASP A 217 24.47 -8.92 -5.90
C ASP A 217 24.67 -8.85 -4.36
N LYS A 218 24.31 -7.74 -3.75
CA LYS A 218 24.36 -7.53 -2.32
C LYS A 218 22.98 -7.16 -1.78
N LYS A 219 22.43 -8.02 -0.91
CA LYS A 219 21.18 -7.75 -0.21
C LYS A 219 21.31 -6.53 0.70
N LEU A 220 20.32 -5.61 0.63
CA LEU A 220 20.29 -4.45 1.50
C LEU A 220 20.06 -4.85 2.96
N GLU A 221 20.82 -4.24 3.86
CA GLU A 221 20.68 -4.39 5.30
C GLU A 221 19.84 -3.26 5.89
N LYS A 222 19.35 -3.42 7.12
CA LYS A 222 18.54 -2.39 7.81
C LYS A 222 19.23 -1.00 7.83
N LYS A 223 20.55 -0.95 7.99
CA LYS A 223 21.34 0.30 7.95
C LYS A 223 21.29 1.00 6.58
N ASP A 224 21.18 0.23 5.49
CA ASP A 224 21.08 0.78 4.15
C ASP A 224 19.69 1.42 3.96
N PHE A 225 18.64 0.78 4.47
CA PHE A 225 17.29 1.38 4.51
C PHE A 225 17.21 2.61 5.39
N GLN A 226 17.94 2.70 6.52
CA GLN A 226 18.02 3.93 7.32
C GLN A 226 18.56 5.11 6.51
N LYS A 227 19.65 4.90 5.76
CA LYS A 227 20.22 5.93 4.89
C LYS A 227 19.27 6.30 3.77
N LEU A 228 18.65 5.30 3.15
CA LEU A 228 17.72 5.46 2.05
C LEU A 228 16.50 6.28 2.46
N VAL A 229 15.82 5.91 3.56
CA VAL A 229 14.66 6.64 4.07
C VAL A 229 15.01 8.08 4.38
N LYS A 230 16.15 8.31 5.08
CA LYS A 230 16.62 9.66 5.36
C LYS A 230 16.79 10.47 4.06
N LYS A 231 17.46 9.90 3.06
CA LYS A 231 17.69 10.58 1.77
C LYS A 231 16.38 10.87 1.02
N ILE A 232 15.43 9.94 1.04
CA ILE A 232 14.10 10.15 0.44
C ILE A 232 13.36 11.27 1.16
N LEU A 233 13.32 11.28 2.49
CA LEU A 233 12.65 12.33 3.27
C LEU A 233 13.28 13.71 3.00
N GLU A 234 14.61 13.81 2.93
CA GLU A 234 15.33 15.03 2.54
C GLU A 234 14.95 15.48 1.13
N THR A 235 14.94 14.55 0.15
CA THR A 235 14.60 14.86 -1.24
C THR A 235 13.18 15.44 -1.36
N TYR A 236 12.22 14.87 -0.64
CA TYR A 236 10.83 15.35 -0.65
C TYR A 236 10.55 16.44 0.38
N GLN A 237 11.58 16.95 1.10
CA GLN A 237 11.46 18.01 2.10
C GLN A 237 10.48 17.67 3.23
N LEU A 238 10.53 16.42 3.69
CA LEU A 238 9.64 15.87 4.72
C LEU A 238 10.35 15.67 6.09
N GLU A 239 11.67 15.81 6.18
CA GLU A 239 12.45 15.53 7.39
C GLU A 239 12.02 16.35 8.61
N GLY A 240 11.48 17.56 8.41
CA GLY A 240 10.95 18.41 9.50
C GLY A 240 9.54 18.04 9.96
N ALA A 241 8.83 17.23 9.18
CA ALA A 241 7.44 16.84 9.44
C ALA A 241 7.29 15.41 9.95
N ILE A 242 8.21 14.51 9.57
CA ILE A 242 8.22 13.09 9.94
C ILE A 242 9.07 12.90 11.20
N THR A 243 8.52 12.20 12.21
CA THR A 243 9.22 11.93 13.47
C THR A 243 10.26 10.80 13.31
N ASP A 244 11.17 10.67 14.29
CA ASP A 244 12.14 9.57 14.31
C ASP A 244 11.46 8.20 14.40
N GLU A 245 10.35 8.08 15.15
CA GLU A 245 9.58 6.84 15.24
C GLU A 245 8.91 6.49 13.91
N GLN A 246 8.30 7.45 13.23
CA GLN A 246 7.74 7.27 11.88
C GLN A 246 8.82 6.91 10.86
N THR A 247 10.00 7.54 10.96
CA THR A 247 11.17 7.19 10.13
C THR A 247 11.59 5.75 10.35
N LYS A 248 11.63 5.28 11.60
CA LYS A 248 11.92 3.89 11.93
C LYS A 248 10.86 2.93 11.39
N GLN A 249 9.57 3.28 11.46
CA GLN A 249 8.49 2.48 10.88
C GLN A 249 8.63 2.36 9.36
N LEU A 250 8.99 3.44 8.65
CA LEU A 250 9.28 3.41 7.21
C LEU A 250 10.47 2.49 6.89
N VAL A 251 11.53 2.52 7.71
CA VAL A 251 12.71 1.63 7.56
C VAL A 251 12.29 0.17 7.75
N ASP A 252 11.51 -0.13 8.78
CA ASP A 252 11.08 -1.49 9.08
C ASP A 252 10.13 -2.03 7.98
N PHE A 253 9.20 -1.21 7.49
CA PHE A 253 8.34 -1.53 6.35
C PHE A 253 9.15 -1.86 5.10
N ALA A 254 10.08 -1.00 4.69
CA ALA A 254 10.92 -1.22 3.51
C ALA A 254 11.81 -2.46 3.63
N SER A 255 12.38 -2.69 4.81
CA SER A 255 13.20 -3.87 5.10
C SER A 255 12.38 -5.16 5.02
N LYS A 256 11.15 -5.19 5.51
CA LYS A 256 10.24 -6.34 5.37
C LYS A 256 9.88 -6.56 3.90
N LEU A 257 9.49 -5.49 3.20
CA LEU A 257 9.10 -5.56 1.78
C LEU A 257 10.22 -6.11 0.89
N SER A 258 11.47 -5.70 1.12
CA SER A 258 12.63 -6.18 0.35
C SER A 258 12.92 -7.68 0.56
N ASN A 259 12.44 -8.26 1.66
CA ASN A 259 12.60 -9.67 1.99
C ASN A 259 11.36 -10.52 1.66
N SER A 260 10.34 -9.91 1.09
CA SER A 260 9.08 -10.55 0.73
C SER A 260 9.12 -11.18 -0.67
N GLN A 261 8.11 -11.99 -0.98
CA GLN A 261 7.92 -12.53 -2.34
C GLN A 261 7.60 -11.41 -3.35
N LEU A 262 7.01 -10.31 -2.89
CA LEU A 262 6.73 -9.13 -3.73
C LEU A 262 8.00 -8.52 -4.35
N SER A 263 9.18 -8.74 -3.76
CA SER A 263 10.46 -8.25 -4.30
C SER A 263 10.80 -8.80 -5.67
N SER A 264 10.17 -9.86 -6.12
CA SER A 264 10.32 -10.42 -7.47
C SER A 264 9.25 -9.93 -8.47
N ASP A 265 8.27 -9.16 -8.02
CA ASP A 265 7.15 -8.70 -8.85
C ASP A 265 7.52 -7.46 -9.68
N LYS A 266 7.88 -7.71 -10.95
CA LYS A 266 8.20 -6.65 -11.91
C LYS A 266 6.97 -5.80 -12.31
N ASN A 267 5.76 -6.37 -12.25
CA ASN A 267 4.54 -5.63 -12.57
C ASN A 267 4.22 -4.62 -11.46
N LEU A 268 4.42 -5.01 -10.20
CA LEU A 268 4.28 -4.09 -9.09
C LEU A 268 5.21 -2.87 -9.23
N VAL A 269 6.49 -3.09 -9.53
CA VAL A 269 7.44 -1.98 -9.76
C VAL A 269 7.01 -1.09 -10.92
N LYS A 270 6.51 -1.67 -12.01
CA LYS A 270 6.00 -0.91 -13.17
C LYS A 270 4.77 -0.07 -12.78
N SER A 271 3.83 -0.65 -12.05
CA SER A 271 2.61 0.03 -11.60
C SER A 271 2.92 1.16 -10.62
N LEU A 272 3.86 0.96 -9.70
CA LEU A 272 4.35 1.99 -8.79
C LEU A 272 4.99 3.18 -9.54
N LYS A 273 5.81 2.91 -10.55
CA LYS A 273 6.41 3.98 -11.40
C LYS A 273 5.34 4.78 -12.15
N ALA A 274 4.33 4.11 -12.68
CA ALA A 274 3.21 4.76 -13.35
C ALA A 274 2.36 5.60 -12.38
N LEU A 275 2.08 5.07 -11.19
CA LEU A 275 1.37 5.79 -10.13
C LEU A 275 2.14 7.02 -9.66
N LYS A 276 3.44 6.89 -9.44
CA LYS A 276 4.32 8.02 -9.10
C LYS A 276 4.20 9.16 -10.09
N GLN A 277 4.32 8.84 -11.39
CA GLN A 277 4.24 9.84 -12.45
C GLN A 277 2.88 10.54 -12.44
N ASP A 278 1.78 9.79 -12.30
CA ASP A 278 0.43 10.35 -12.27
C ASP A 278 0.18 11.27 -11.06
N ILE A 279 0.69 10.90 -9.86
CA ILE A 279 0.58 11.77 -8.68
C ILE A 279 1.37 13.07 -8.89
N ILE A 280 2.61 12.99 -9.39
CA ILE A 280 3.43 14.18 -9.65
C ILE A 280 2.77 15.11 -10.67
N GLU A 281 2.23 14.56 -11.77
CA GLU A 281 1.53 15.35 -12.79
C GLU A 281 0.29 16.04 -12.23
N LYS A 282 -0.47 15.39 -11.36
CA LYS A 282 -1.68 15.95 -10.76
C LYS A 282 -1.39 16.98 -9.65
N ALA A 283 -0.34 16.75 -8.89
CA ALA A 283 0.07 17.64 -7.79
C ALA A 283 0.75 18.96 -8.26
N GLY A 284 1.14 19.03 -9.55
CA GLY A 284 1.62 20.25 -10.21
C GLY A 284 2.78 20.93 -9.44
N ASP A 285 2.55 22.14 -8.96
CA ASP A 285 3.58 22.99 -8.35
C ASP A 285 4.22 22.44 -7.09
N SER A 286 3.60 21.48 -6.42
CA SER A 286 4.14 20.86 -5.19
C SER A 286 5.51 20.22 -5.39
N PHE A 287 5.86 19.86 -6.62
CA PHE A 287 7.11 19.18 -6.98
C PHE A 287 8.09 20.04 -7.77
N ASN A 288 7.79 21.33 -8.07
CA ASN A 288 8.63 22.17 -8.92
C ASN A 288 10.07 22.36 -8.41
N THR A 289 10.30 22.23 -7.09
CA THR A 289 11.63 22.37 -6.46
C THR A 289 12.27 21.04 -6.11
N ILE A 290 11.66 19.93 -6.51
CA ILE A 290 12.08 18.58 -6.13
C ILE A 290 12.61 17.85 -7.36
N ASP A 291 13.79 17.25 -7.24
CA ASP A 291 14.28 16.32 -8.27
C ASP A 291 13.51 14.99 -8.19
N THR A 292 12.40 14.92 -8.92
CA THR A 292 11.54 13.74 -9.01
C THR A 292 12.09 12.66 -9.95
N LYS A 293 13.12 12.97 -10.75
CA LYS A 293 13.81 12.01 -11.65
C LYS A 293 14.83 11.14 -10.93
N PHE A 294 14.77 11.16 -9.66
CA PHE A 294 15.52 10.41 -8.73
C PHE A 294 15.52 8.90 -9.09
N ASP A 295 16.65 8.43 -9.56
CA ASP A 295 16.84 7.03 -9.85
C ASP A 295 17.23 6.27 -8.58
N THR A 296 16.34 5.37 -8.15
CA THR A 296 16.59 4.51 -6.99
C THR A 296 17.86 3.67 -7.12
N GLU A 297 18.31 3.34 -8.34
CA GLU A 297 19.58 2.67 -8.59
C GLU A 297 20.78 3.55 -8.24
N THR A 298 20.72 4.84 -8.56
CA THR A 298 21.74 5.82 -8.20
C THR A 298 21.83 6.00 -6.69
N LEU A 299 20.68 6.03 -5.99
CA LEU A 299 20.66 6.08 -4.52
C LEU A 299 21.29 4.88 -3.86
N LEU A 300 20.98 3.70 -4.35
CA LEU A 300 21.54 2.48 -3.80
C LEU A 300 23.06 2.40 -4.01
N LYS A 301 23.57 2.99 -5.09
CA LYS A 301 25.02 3.14 -5.34
C LYS A 301 25.65 4.19 -4.41
N ASP A 302 24.98 5.33 -4.21
CA ASP A 302 25.46 6.39 -3.34
C ASP A 302 25.41 6.01 -1.85
N THR A 303 24.42 5.22 -1.40
CA THR A 303 24.37 4.73 -0.01
C THR A 303 25.58 3.86 0.36
N ASN A 304 26.21 3.22 -0.60
CA ASN A 304 27.46 2.47 -0.37
C ASN A 304 28.67 3.38 -0.11
N ASN A 305 28.60 4.66 -0.48
CA ASN A 305 29.72 5.63 -0.41
C ASN A 305 29.52 6.73 0.65
N ILE A 306 28.38 6.78 1.38
CA ILE A 306 28.18 7.78 2.42
C ILE A 306 28.92 7.39 3.69
N PRO A 307 29.97 8.13 4.10
CA PRO A 307 30.69 7.83 5.34
C PRO A 307 29.78 8.04 6.55
N LEU A 308 29.83 7.12 7.50
CA LEU A 308 29.03 7.10 8.76
C LEU A 308 29.32 8.26 9.72
N TYR A 309 30.16 9.23 9.33
CA TYR A 309 30.76 10.23 10.21
C TYR A 309 29.87 11.40 10.70
N PRO A 310 28.74 11.84 10.09
CA PRO A 310 28.03 12.98 10.62
C PRO A 310 27.14 12.69 11.84
N MET A 311 26.71 11.43 12.07
CA MET A 311 25.76 11.14 13.15
C MET A 311 26.39 11.14 14.55
N ILE A 312 27.69 10.87 14.67
CA ILE A 312 28.38 10.91 15.98
C ILE A 312 28.68 12.36 16.40
N GLY A 313 28.88 13.27 15.43
CA GLY A 313 29.22 14.67 15.69
C GLY A 313 28.10 15.47 16.35
N LEU A 314 26.84 15.25 15.98
CA LEU A 314 25.72 16.02 16.53
C LEU A 314 25.43 15.65 18.00
N GLY A 315 25.45 14.37 18.32
CA GLY A 315 25.28 13.89 19.70
C GLY A 315 26.37 14.41 20.65
N VAL A 316 27.63 14.45 20.19
CA VAL A 316 28.77 14.95 20.99
C VAL A 316 28.68 16.48 21.16
N LEU A 317 28.25 17.24 20.14
CA LEU A 317 28.07 18.68 20.24
C LEU A 317 26.93 19.07 21.19
N VAL A 318 25.83 18.33 21.21
CA VAL A 318 24.72 18.54 22.16
C VAL A 318 25.18 18.24 23.59
N LEU A 319 25.90 17.14 23.82
CA LEU A 319 26.42 16.78 25.15
C LEU A 319 27.49 17.83 25.63
N LEU A 320 28.35 18.33 24.75
CA LEU A 320 29.29 19.37 25.07
C LEU A 320 28.59 20.71 25.36
N GLY A 321 27.52 21.05 24.62
CA GLY A 321 26.71 22.24 24.86
C GLY A 321 26.02 22.20 26.24
N ILE A 322 25.43 21.04 26.60
CA ILE A 322 24.81 20.84 27.91
C ILE A 322 25.87 20.89 29.03
N GLY A 323 27.03 20.26 28.84
CA GLY A 323 28.14 20.28 29.79
C GLY A 323 28.66 21.68 30.05
N LEU A 324 28.84 22.53 29.00
CA LEU A 324 29.23 23.92 29.10
C LEU A 324 28.17 24.78 29.81
N MET A 325 26.88 24.53 29.54
CA MET A 325 25.78 25.23 30.20
C MET A 325 25.73 24.93 31.72
N VAL A 326 25.83 23.65 32.08
CA VAL A 326 25.90 23.21 33.50
C VAL A 326 27.14 23.80 34.19
N TYR A 327 28.31 23.78 33.54
CA TYR A 327 29.54 24.37 34.08
C TYR A 327 29.40 25.88 34.30
N HIS A 328 28.78 26.60 33.37
CA HIS A 328 28.58 28.05 33.48
C HIS A 328 27.63 28.42 34.60
N VAL A 329 26.52 27.69 34.74
CA VAL A 329 25.56 27.86 35.86
C VAL A 329 26.23 27.59 37.21
N HIS A 330 27.00 26.49 37.30
CA HIS A 330 27.68 26.13 38.55
C HIS A 330 28.75 27.18 38.94
N ARG A 331 29.51 27.69 37.98
CA ARG A 331 30.51 28.76 38.21
C ARG A 331 29.88 30.10 38.64
N HIS A 332 28.67 30.41 38.20
CA HIS A 332 27.93 31.60 38.62
C HIS A 332 27.38 31.47 40.04
N GLN A 333 27.07 30.28 40.51
CA GLN A 333 26.59 30.05 41.87
C GLN A 333 27.74 30.14 42.91
N ILE A 334 28.95 29.71 42.51
CA ILE A 334 30.15 29.80 43.41
C ILE A 334 30.64 31.26 43.58
N LYS A 335 30.39 32.15 42.61
CA LYS A 335 30.79 33.56 42.75
C LYS A 335 29.80 34.43 43.55
N LYS A 336 28.65 33.87 43.95
CA LYS A 336 27.65 34.58 44.79
C LYS A 336 27.63 34.13 46.26
N LYS A 337 28.58 33.30 46.67
CA LYS A 337 28.92 33.02 48.07
C LYS A 337 30.28 33.71 48.35
#